data_29d114021a41137e59d0c5387bc2bc27
#
_entry.id   29d114021a41137e59d0c5387bc2bc27
#
_cell.length_a   1.000
_cell.length_b   1.000
_cell.length_c   1.000
_cell.angle_alpha   90.00
_cell.angle_beta   90.00
_cell.angle_gamma   90.00
#
_symmetry.space_group_name_H-M   'P 1'
#
loop_
_entity.id
_entity.type
_entity.pdbx_description
1 polymer ?
#
loop_
_entity_poly.entity_id
_entity_poly.type
_entity_poly.pdbx_seq_one_letter_code
_entity_poly.pdbx_strand_id
1 'polypeptide(L)'
;VVGGWNAVQRAAFQCTYMKYDTLDRLIGTGMCGGVTNTRAGYQAMTDADPDYPGDNVPDTYLKTKTFYDDYSWVTGTIVSTYGMPAYMKTNVYSGFTTSYNASPDFAVAPTASNMTRGEVTGTMTQVTNVMGGGQIFYKTNFYDDRGRVIQTQADNISAAGAVDYSSIQYDFAGKPLNTYLQENKKGTNPLTTGILTHNAYDAQGRLLSIAKTINTGTAETIATYAYNELGQLQTKNIGTLNGSALDNLAYNYNIRGWMNSINKAYLNANTSSTAPSAGNYFGMELDYDFGFNQNQLNGNIAGAKWKSAGDQYARAFGYDYDNVNRLLKGDFTQTQTSSGYAHDATVDFSVGGITYDANGNIMSMQQNGLLIGSSAPIDNLTYKYSGNSNFTNQLSSVSDAVTVNNHLGDFYDANTADNDYTYDLNGNLTSDKNKAISSITYDYLNFPEVVTITGKGTITYLYDASGTKLTKTVVDQTVTPNKTTVTTYINGFVYQNDTLQ
;
A
#
# COMPACT_ATOMS: atom_id res chain seq x y z
N VAL A 1 24.63 -19.91 -7.21
CA VAL A 1 23.50 -19.42 -6.43
C VAL A 1 22.18 -19.93 -6.94
N VAL A 2 21.50 -20.64 -6.13
CA VAL A 2 20.28 -21.34 -6.53
C VAL A 2 19.07 -20.51 -6.14
N GLY A 3 18.29 -20.14 -7.13
CA GLY A 3 16.94 -19.63 -6.95
C GLY A 3 16.03 -20.70 -6.34
N GLY A 4 15.02 -20.25 -5.60
CA GLY A 4 13.98 -21.11 -5.07
C GLY A 4 12.96 -21.53 -6.14
N TRP A 5 12.29 -22.65 -5.91
CA TRP A 5 11.13 -23.07 -6.68
C TRP A 5 9.91 -23.02 -5.77
N ASN A 6 8.92 -22.27 -6.13
CA ASN A 6 7.61 -22.46 -5.53
C ASN A 6 6.90 -23.69 -6.16
N ALA A 7 5.79 -24.11 -5.59
CA ALA A 7 5.12 -25.34 -6.03
C ALA A 7 4.54 -25.21 -7.45
N VAL A 8 4.07 -24.02 -7.85
CA VAL A 8 3.57 -23.75 -9.20
C VAL A 8 4.71 -23.75 -10.21
N GLN A 9 5.84 -23.15 -9.89
CA GLN A 9 7.03 -23.17 -10.75
C GLN A 9 7.55 -24.60 -10.97
N ARG A 10 7.56 -25.44 -9.95
CA ARG A 10 7.92 -26.87 -10.09
C ARG A 10 7.00 -27.59 -11.07
N ALA A 11 5.70 -27.38 -10.97
CA ALA A 11 4.72 -27.97 -11.88
C ALA A 11 4.89 -27.47 -13.33
N ALA A 12 5.36 -26.24 -13.52
CA ALA A 12 5.60 -25.62 -14.82
C ALA A 12 7.03 -25.83 -15.36
N PHE A 13 7.88 -26.61 -14.68
CA PHE A 13 9.30 -26.76 -15.01
C PHE A 13 10.06 -25.42 -15.13
N GLN A 14 9.75 -24.47 -14.23
CA GLN A 14 10.35 -23.15 -14.15
C GLN A 14 11.12 -23.01 -12.84
N CYS A 15 12.11 -22.11 -12.83
CA CYS A 15 12.79 -21.71 -11.60
C CYS A 15 13.07 -20.21 -11.59
N THR A 16 13.28 -19.64 -10.42
CA THR A 16 13.92 -18.34 -10.25
C THR A 16 15.38 -18.52 -9.92
N TYR A 17 16.26 -17.65 -10.42
CA TYR A 17 17.67 -17.63 -10.09
C TYR A 17 18.12 -16.25 -9.66
N MET A 18 19.23 -16.20 -8.93
CA MET A 18 19.87 -14.96 -8.49
C MET A 18 21.32 -14.97 -8.96
N LYS A 19 21.82 -13.82 -9.43
CA LYS A 19 23.23 -13.59 -9.78
C LYS A 19 23.86 -12.65 -8.77
N TYR A 20 25.10 -12.93 -8.40
CA TYR A 20 25.90 -12.11 -7.50
C TYR A 20 27.22 -11.72 -8.15
N ASP A 21 27.79 -10.62 -7.72
CA ASP A 21 29.13 -10.21 -8.14
C ASP A 21 30.21 -10.84 -7.23
N THR A 22 31.46 -10.51 -7.48
CA THR A 22 32.62 -10.98 -6.73
C THR A 22 32.68 -10.47 -5.27
N LEU A 23 31.81 -9.55 -4.91
CA LEU A 23 31.64 -9.02 -3.55
C LEU A 23 30.36 -9.55 -2.88
N ASP A 24 29.77 -10.62 -3.42
CA ASP A 24 28.53 -11.25 -2.95
C ASP A 24 27.30 -10.30 -2.95
N ARG A 25 27.31 -9.22 -3.77
CA ARG A 25 26.18 -8.33 -3.94
C ARG A 25 25.23 -8.87 -5.01
N LEU A 26 23.93 -8.84 -4.77
CA LEU A 26 22.92 -9.28 -5.74
C LEU A 26 22.90 -8.33 -6.96
N ILE A 27 23.33 -8.83 -8.13
CA ILE A 27 23.35 -8.06 -9.37
C ILE A 27 22.19 -8.37 -10.31
N GLY A 28 21.39 -9.39 -10.05
CA GLY A 28 20.21 -9.67 -10.84
C GLY A 28 19.42 -10.87 -10.40
N THR A 29 18.14 -10.87 -10.76
CA THR A 29 17.24 -12.01 -10.62
C THR A 29 16.62 -12.34 -11.96
N GLY A 30 16.33 -13.59 -12.21
CA GLY A 30 15.74 -14.01 -13.47
C GLY A 30 14.92 -15.28 -13.33
N MET A 31 14.31 -15.67 -14.44
CA MET A 31 13.58 -16.93 -14.56
C MET A 31 14.29 -17.88 -15.51
N CYS A 32 14.26 -19.16 -15.22
CA CYS A 32 14.68 -20.22 -16.13
C CYS A 32 13.48 -21.12 -16.44
N GLY A 33 13.40 -21.57 -17.67
CA GLY A 33 12.40 -22.54 -18.15
C GLY A 33 13.06 -23.83 -18.61
N GLY A 34 12.25 -24.90 -18.80
CA GLY A 34 12.74 -26.19 -19.28
C GLY A 34 13.57 -26.96 -18.24
N VAL A 35 13.31 -26.71 -16.97
CA VAL A 35 14.04 -27.31 -15.84
C VAL A 35 13.72 -28.81 -15.74
N THR A 36 14.62 -29.63 -16.19
CA THR A 36 14.50 -31.11 -16.18
C THR A 36 15.27 -31.78 -15.05
N ASN A 37 16.15 -31.06 -14.38
CA ASN A 37 17.00 -31.59 -13.32
C ASN A 37 16.35 -31.50 -11.94
N THR A 38 16.75 -32.41 -11.05
CA THR A 38 16.40 -32.36 -9.64
C THR A 38 17.19 -31.25 -8.93
N ARG A 39 16.75 -30.83 -7.73
CA ARG A 39 17.50 -29.89 -6.86
C ARG A 39 18.97 -30.30 -6.69
N ALA A 40 19.22 -31.60 -6.49
CA ALA A 40 20.56 -32.14 -6.35
C ALA A 40 21.39 -32.03 -7.65
N GLY A 41 20.75 -32.16 -8.82
CA GLY A 41 21.41 -31.97 -10.11
C GLY A 41 21.81 -30.52 -10.34
N TYR A 42 20.96 -29.55 -9.98
CA TYR A 42 21.32 -28.12 -10.04
C TYR A 42 22.39 -27.75 -9.03
N GLN A 43 22.35 -28.31 -7.82
CA GLN A 43 23.41 -28.14 -6.82
C GLN A 43 24.75 -28.63 -7.35
N ALA A 44 24.79 -29.80 -7.97
CA ALA A 44 26.01 -30.33 -8.55
C ALA A 44 26.55 -29.46 -9.72
N MET A 45 25.68 -28.83 -10.49
CA MET A 45 26.06 -27.86 -11.52
C MET A 45 26.69 -26.60 -10.91
N THR A 46 26.09 -26.06 -9.83
CA THR A 46 26.66 -24.89 -9.11
C THR A 46 27.95 -25.22 -8.38
N ASP A 47 28.08 -26.41 -7.85
CA ASP A 47 29.32 -26.89 -7.19
C ASP A 47 30.46 -27.09 -8.20
N ALA A 48 30.11 -27.45 -9.45
CA ALA A 48 31.07 -27.62 -10.54
C ALA A 48 31.47 -26.31 -11.26
N ASP A 49 30.60 -25.33 -11.21
CA ASP A 49 30.78 -24.00 -11.80
C ASP A 49 30.26 -22.93 -10.85
N PRO A 50 31.14 -22.26 -10.09
CA PRO A 50 30.73 -21.21 -9.13
C PRO A 50 29.98 -20.06 -9.78
N ASP A 51 30.14 -19.84 -11.07
CA ASP A 51 29.45 -18.79 -11.84
C ASP A 51 28.09 -19.28 -12.40
N TYR A 52 27.71 -20.56 -12.16
CA TYR A 52 26.41 -21.07 -12.61
C TYR A 52 25.25 -20.35 -11.90
N PRO A 53 24.23 -19.90 -12.64
CA PRO A 53 23.94 -20.15 -14.07
C PRO A 53 24.82 -19.38 -15.08
N GLY A 54 25.88 -18.71 -14.64
CA GLY A 54 26.94 -18.15 -15.45
C GLY A 54 26.51 -17.32 -16.65
N ASP A 55 27.42 -17.16 -17.60
CA ASP A 55 27.15 -16.49 -18.89
C ASP A 55 26.23 -17.30 -19.82
N ASN A 56 25.93 -18.58 -19.46
CA ASN A 56 25.07 -19.46 -20.23
C ASN A 56 23.55 -19.17 -20.05
N VAL A 57 23.16 -18.34 -19.08
CA VAL A 57 21.79 -17.82 -19.02
C VAL A 57 21.78 -16.43 -19.62
N PRO A 58 21.22 -16.26 -20.84
CA PRO A 58 21.20 -14.97 -21.50
C PRO A 58 20.58 -13.91 -20.59
N ASP A 59 21.09 -12.68 -20.63
CA ASP A 59 20.50 -11.52 -19.94
C ASP A 59 19.03 -11.27 -20.34
N THR A 60 18.57 -11.86 -21.44
CA THR A 60 17.15 -11.86 -21.87
C THR A 60 16.20 -12.54 -20.88
N TYR A 61 16.70 -13.42 -20.01
CA TYR A 61 15.92 -14.07 -18.96
C TYR A 61 15.99 -13.33 -17.62
N LEU A 62 16.85 -12.30 -17.49
CA LEU A 62 16.89 -11.45 -16.31
C LEU A 62 15.59 -10.66 -16.20
N LYS A 63 15.00 -10.71 -15.01
CA LYS A 63 13.83 -9.93 -14.65
C LYS A 63 14.20 -8.65 -13.92
N THR A 64 15.27 -8.69 -13.15
CA THR A 64 15.87 -7.51 -12.51
C THR A 64 17.37 -7.51 -12.73
N LYS A 65 17.98 -6.31 -12.78
CA LYS A 65 19.43 -6.11 -12.72
C LYS A 65 19.75 -4.92 -11.84
N THR A 66 20.78 -5.05 -11.00
CA THR A 66 21.26 -3.97 -10.15
C THR A 66 22.67 -3.58 -10.59
N PHE A 67 22.91 -2.29 -10.78
CA PHE A 67 24.18 -1.71 -11.14
C PHE A 67 24.78 -0.96 -9.96
N TYR A 68 26.04 -1.22 -9.69
CA TYR A 68 26.77 -0.64 -8.55
C TYR A 68 27.94 0.19 -9.01
N ASP A 69 28.47 1.00 -8.13
CA ASP A 69 29.77 1.64 -8.15
C ASP A 69 29.93 2.78 -9.15
N ASP A 70 29.42 2.68 -10.37
CA ASP A 70 29.61 3.70 -11.42
C ASP A 70 28.42 3.78 -12.39
N TYR A 71 28.52 4.66 -13.40
CA TYR A 71 27.50 4.85 -14.44
C TYR A 71 27.92 4.33 -15.81
N SER A 72 28.97 3.48 -15.89
CA SER A 72 29.46 2.93 -17.15
C SER A 72 28.43 2.06 -17.90
N TRP A 73 27.44 1.55 -17.17
CA TRP A 73 26.32 0.78 -17.69
C TRP A 73 25.32 1.63 -18.51
N VAL A 74 25.31 2.97 -18.34
CA VAL A 74 24.45 3.90 -19.09
C VAL A 74 25.13 4.26 -20.39
N THR A 75 25.07 3.40 -21.38
CA THR A 75 25.74 3.57 -22.68
C THR A 75 24.85 3.21 -23.86
N GLY A 76 25.15 3.75 -25.05
CA GLY A 76 24.60 3.30 -26.33
C GLY A 76 23.08 3.19 -26.36
N THR A 77 22.58 1.97 -26.43
CA THR A 77 21.15 1.66 -26.58
C THR A 77 20.29 2.17 -25.43
N ILE A 78 20.79 2.15 -24.18
CA ILE A 78 20.03 2.65 -23.01
C ILE A 78 19.77 4.15 -23.16
N VAL A 79 20.80 4.93 -23.47
CA VAL A 79 20.65 6.39 -23.68
C VAL A 79 19.78 6.70 -24.90
N SER A 80 19.96 5.99 -25.99
CA SER A 80 19.24 6.28 -27.26
C SER A 80 17.78 5.78 -27.22
N THR A 81 17.53 4.65 -26.59
CA THR A 81 16.18 4.03 -26.58
C THR A 81 15.32 4.55 -25.44
N TYR A 82 15.90 4.78 -24.26
CA TYR A 82 15.13 5.12 -23.05
C TYR A 82 15.34 6.57 -22.60
N GLY A 83 16.28 7.31 -23.24
CA GLY A 83 16.51 8.72 -22.96
C GLY A 83 17.07 9.02 -21.57
N MET A 84 17.67 8.02 -20.90
CA MET A 84 18.24 8.19 -19.56
C MET A 84 19.70 8.69 -19.63
N PRO A 85 19.97 9.96 -19.30
CA PRO A 85 21.34 10.47 -19.30
C PRO A 85 22.09 10.03 -18.04
N ALA A 86 23.38 9.75 -18.20
CA ALA A 86 24.29 9.45 -17.10
C ALA A 86 24.74 10.71 -16.32
N TYR A 87 23.92 11.73 -16.26
CA TYR A 87 24.19 12.94 -15.49
C TYR A 87 22.91 13.50 -14.87
N MET A 88 23.06 14.13 -13.71
CA MET A 88 21.96 14.74 -12.97
C MET A 88 21.33 15.90 -13.78
N LYS A 89 20.00 15.96 -13.79
CA LYS A 89 19.23 17.04 -14.44
C LYS A 89 18.99 18.20 -13.45
N THR A 90 19.69 19.31 -13.63
CA THR A 90 19.55 20.47 -12.74
C THR A 90 18.29 21.30 -12.99
N ASN A 91 17.76 21.26 -14.22
CA ASN A 91 16.59 22.03 -14.62
C ASN A 91 15.24 21.55 -14.05
N VAL A 92 15.19 20.37 -13.44
CA VAL A 92 13.94 19.80 -12.88
C VAL A 92 13.71 20.18 -11.41
N TYR A 93 14.62 20.89 -10.76
CA TYR A 93 14.48 21.31 -9.35
C TYR A 93 14.77 22.79 -9.13
N SER A 94 14.34 23.62 -10.05
CA SER A 94 14.55 25.08 -9.98
C SER A 94 13.89 25.78 -8.76
N GLY A 95 12.95 25.11 -8.10
CA GLY A 95 12.29 25.60 -6.87
C GLY A 95 13.05 25.33 -5.57
N PHE A 96 14.22 24.71 -5.61
CA PHE A 96 15.02 24.47 -4.41
C PHE A 96 15.61 25.79 -3.87
N THR A 97 15.77 25.84 -2.53
CA THR A 97 16.42 27.00 -1.93
C THR A 97 17.89 27.11 -2.31
N THR A 98 18.33 28.29 -2.62
CA THR A 98 19.74 28.60 -2.94
C THR A 98 20.48 29.25 -1.76
N SER A 99 19.78 29.53 -0.65
CA SER A 99 20.38 30.04 0.58
C SER A 99 21.01 28.90 1.36
N TYR A 100 22.18 28.45 0.90
CA TYR A 100 22.86 27.30 1.52
C TYR A 100 23.45 27.65 2.88
N ASN A 101 23.40 26.68 3.81
CA ASN A 101 23.90 26.76 5.17
C ASN A 101 23.35 27.93 6.00
N ALA A 102 22.22 28.50 5.60
CA ALA A 102 21.58 29.63 6.28
C ALA A 102 20.34 29.16 7.06
N SER A 103 20.13 29.77 8.25
CA SER A 103 18.91 29.61 9.02
C SER A 103 17.70 30.11 8.21
N PRO A 104 16.49 29.49 8.38
CA PRO A 104 16.18 28.41 9.31
C PRO A 104 16.49 27.02 8.75
N ASP A 105 16.66 26.87 7.44
CA ASP A 105 16.61 25.59 6.75
C ASP A 105 17.95 24.85 6.72
N PHE A 106 19.07 25.59 6.81
CA PHE A 106 20.42 25.05 6.68
C PHE A 106 20.58 24.10 5.48
N ALA A 107 20.01 24.48 4.35
CA ALA A 107 19.99 23.69 3.13
C ALA A 107 21.38 23.39 2.59
N VAL A 108 21.59 22.21 2.06
CA VAL A 108 22.80 21.80 1.35
C VAL A 108 22.56 21.86 -0.16
N ALA A 109 23.57 22.25 -0.93
CA ALA A 109 23.50 22.23 -2.38
C ALA A 109 23.38 20.78 -2.87
N PRO A 110 22.42 20.43 -3.74
CA PRO A 110 22.28 19.07 -4.29
C PRO A 110 23.31 18.85 -5.39
N THR A 111 24.57 18.67 -5.04
CA THR A 111 25.67 18.49 -5.98
C THR A 111 26.01 17.01 -6.11
N ALA A 112 25.97 16.49 -7.33
CA ALA A 112 26.32 15.10 -7.60
C ALA A 112 27.81 14.84 -7.37
N SER A 113 28.09 13.70 -6.72
CA SER A 113 29.44 13.19 -6.47
C SER A 113 29.69 11.94 -7.31
N ASN A 114 30.97 11.74 -7.68
CA ASN A 114 31.46 10.51 -8.30
C ASN A 114 31.89 9.46 -7.25
N MET A 115 31.67 9.72 -5.97
CA MET A 115 31.96 8.79 -4.86
C MET A 115 30.82 7.79 -4.71
N THR A 116 30.65 6.93 -5.71
CA THR A 116 29.53 5.98 -5.80
C THR A 116 29.91 4.53 -5.52
N ARG A 117 31.14 4.30 -5.04
CA ARG A 117 31.62 2.96 -4.71
C ARG A 117 30.78 2.32 -3.60
N GLY A 118 30.17 1.17 -3.89
CA GLY A 118 29.25 0.47 -2.99
C GLY A 118 27.78 0.86 -3.18
N GLU A 119 27.53 1.99 -3.82
CA GLU A 119 26.16 2.50 -4.04
C GLU A 119 25.48 1.84 -5.25
N VAL A 120 24.14 1.74 -5.18
CA VAL A 120 23.30 1.29 -6.31
C VAL A 120 23.10 2.46 -7.27
N THR A 121 23.90 2.53 -8.31
CA THR A 121 23.82 3.60 -9.33
C THR A 121 22.64 3.45 -10.27
N GLY A 122 22.11 2.23 -10.41
CA GLY A 122 20.88 2.00 -11.15
C GLY A 122 20.31 0.62 -11.02
N THR A 123 19.10 0.48 -11.52
CA THR A 123 18.38 -0.80 -11.61
C THR A 123 17.70 -0.94 -12.96
N MET A 124 17.52 -2.16 -13.39
CA MET A 124 16.68 -2.56 -14.51
C MET A 124 15.59 -3.50 -14.00
N THR A 125 14.35 -3.27 -14.39
CA THR A 125 13.22 -4.17 -14.14
C THR A 125 12.49 -4.47 -15.45
N GLN A 126 11.94 -5.67 -15.55
CA GLN A 126 11.16 -6.11 -16.71
C GLN A 126 9.73 -6.41 -16.25
N VAL A 127 8.75 -6.29 -17.14
CA VAL A 127 7.38 -6.74 -16.85
C VAL A 127 7.31 -8.24 -16.55
N THR A 128 6.35 -8.66 -15.71
CA THR A 128 6.28 -10.03 -15.20
C THR A 128 5.63 -11.02 -16.17
N ASN A 129 4.71 -10.58 -17.03
CA ASN A 129 3.81 -11.41 -17.82
C ASN A 129 4.43 -12.17 -19.02
N VAL A 130 5.75 -12.05 -19.24
CA VAL A 130 6.47 -12.75 -20.32
C VAL A 130 7.77 -13.36 -19.82
N MET A 131 8.09 -14.56 -20.24
CA MET A 131 9.33 -15.27 -19.86
C MET A 131 10.61 -14.59 -20.40
N GLY A 132 10.52 -13.89 -21.52
CA GLY A 132 11.63 -13.13 -22.14
C GLY A 132 11.09 -12.06 -23.08
N GLY A 133 11.79 -10.93 -23.20
CA GLY A 133 11.48 -9.89 -24.19
C GLY A 133 10.33 -8.94 -23.84
N GLY A 134 9.92 -8.81 -22.60
CA GLY A 134 8.95 -7.80 -22.15
C GLY A 134 9.52 -6.39 -22.07
N GLN A 135 8.65 -5.41 -21.80
CA GLN A 135 9.07 -4.02 -21.60
C GLN A 135 10.04 -3.94 -20.42
N ILE A 136 11.10 -3.15 -20.60
CA ILE A 136 12.17 -2.95 -19.62
C ILE A 136 12.11 -1.51 -19.16
N PHE A 137 12.32 -1.32 -17.85
CA PHE A 137 12.41 -0.02 -17.20
C PHE A 137 13.76 0.12 -16.52
N TYR A 138 14.42 1.24 -16.76
CA TYR A 138 15.66 1.61 -16.11
C TYR A 138 15.41 2.70 -15.07
N LYS A 139 16.18 2.67 -14.00
CA LYS A 139 16.23 3.69 -12.96
C LYS A 139 17.69 4.02 -12.67
N THR A 140 18.04 5.31 -12.62
CA THR A 140 19.38 5.81 -12.29
C THR A 140 19.30 6.64 -11.03
N ASN A 141 20.19 6.42 -10.06
CA ASN A 141 20.29 7.21 -8.84
C ASN A 141 21.58 8.04 -8.86
N PHE A 142 21.49 9.30 -8.47
CA PHE A 142 22.63 10.20 -8.28
C PHE A 142 22.79 10.53 -6.80
N TYR A 143 24.02 10.56 -6.35
CA TYR A 143 24.39 10.69 -4.95
C TYR A 143 25.19 11.97 -4.70
N ASP A 144 25.10 12.51 -3.49
CA ASP A 144 26.02 13.52 -3.01
C ASP A 144 27.31 12.89 -2.44
N ASP A 145 28.20 13.72 -1.91
CA ASP A 145 29.47 13.30 -1.29
C ASP A 145 29.32 12.54 0.03
N ARG A 146 28.07 12.44 0.55
CA ARG A 146 27.70 11.70 1.77
C ARG A 146 26.97 10.39 1.46
N GLY A 147 26.87 9.98 0.19
CA GLY A 147 26.14 8.78 -0.24
C GLY A 147 24.63 8.91 -0.15
N ARG A 148 24.07 10.14 -0.11
CA ARG A 148 22.62 10.34 -0.10
C ARG A 148 22.10 10.53 -1.53
N VAL A 149 20.96 9.90 -1.85
CA VAL A 149 20.34 10.06 -3.17
C VAL A 149 19.78 11.47 -3.30
N ILE A 150 20.31 12.25 -4.24
CA ILE A 150 19.85 13.62 -4.52
C ILE A 150 18.98 13.71 -5.77
N GLN A 151 19.07 12.74 -6.67
CA GLN A 151 18.16 12.61 -7.80
C GLN A 151 18.00 11.17 -8.22
N THR A 152 16.79 10.82 -8.64
CA THR A 152 16.47 9.59 -9.35
C THR A 152 15.86 9.94 -10.69
N GLN A 153 16.28 9.26 -11.74
CA GLN A 153 15.66 9.28 -13.07
C GLN A 153 15.13 7.87 -13.35
N ALA A 154 13.88 7.75 -13.75
CA ALA A 154 13.23 6.45 -13.94
C ALA A 154 12.34 6.45 -15.18
N ASP A 155 12.41 5.39 -15.98
CA ASP A 155 11.43 5.14 -17.04
C ASP A 155 10.05 4.94 -16.45
N ASN A 156 9.02 5.33 -17.18
CA ASN A 156 7.64 5.02 -16.83
C ASN A 156 6.89 4.30 -17.96
N ILE A 157 5.75 3.69 -17.60
CA ILE A 157 4.98 2.81 -18.50
C ILE A 157 4.24 3.57 -19.61
N SER A 158 4.13 4.89 -19.58
CA SER A 158 3.27 5.64 -20.50
C SER A 158 3.69 5.54 -21.96
N ALA A 159 4.98 5.57 -22.25
CA ALA A 159 5.55 5.32 -23.58
C ALA A 159 7.08 5.16 -23.51
N ALA A 160 7.67 4.62 -24.56
CA ALA A 160 9.12 4.55 -24.70
C ALA A 160 9.78 5.94 -24.58
N GLY A 161 10.82 6.03 -23.75
CA GLY A 161 11.55 7.26 -23.46
C GLY A 161 10.78 8.27 -22.58
N ALA A 162 9.70 7.84 -21.91
CA ALA A 162 9.09 8.61 -20.84
C ALA A 162 9.93 8.42 -19.59
N VAL A 163 10.47 9.51 -19.05
CA VAL A 163 11.37 9.50 -17.88
C VAL A 163 10.87 10.48 -16.84
N ASP A 164 10.67 9.99 -15.64
CA ASP A 164 10.33 10.78 -14.47
C ASP A 164 11.58 11.17 -13.69
N TYR A 165 11.50 12.28 -12.99
CA TYR A 165 12.58 12.79 -12.17
C TYR A 165 12.10 12.99 -10.74
N SER A 166 12.86 12.48 -9.79
CA SER A 166 12.67 12.79 -8.37
C SER A 166 13.96 13.37 -7.83
N SER A 167 13.93 14.61 -7.36
CA SER A 167 15.10 15.31 -6.83
C SER A 167 14.88 15.66 -5.36
N ILE A 168 15.95 15.57 -4.55
CA ILE A 168 15.90 15.79 -3.11
C ILE A 168 17.00 16.79 -2.73
N GLN A 169 16.62 17.82 -1.98
CA GLN A 169 17.53 18.71 -1.28
C GLN A 169 17.45 18.42 0.21
N TYR A 170 18.59 18.20 0.82
CA TYR A 170 18.71 17.93 2.26
C TYR A 170 19.13 19.17 3.05
N ASP A 171 18.79 19.15 4.33
CA ASP A 171 19.46 20.03 5.30
C ASP A 171 20.86 19.49 5.64
N PHE A 172 21.59 20.25 6.45
CA PHE A 172 22.92 19.84 6.92
C PHE A 172 22.89 18.52 7.72
N ALA A 173 21.81 18.27 8.48
CA ALA A 173 21.64 17.07 9.29
C ALA A 173 21.21 15.84 8.48
N GLY A 174 20.89 15.99 7.19
CA GLY A 174 20.49 14.91 6.30
C GLY A 174 18.98 14.69 6.21
N LYS A 175 18.15 15.65 6.66
CA LYS A 175 16.71 15.55 6.49
C LYS A 175 16.28 16.10 5.14
N PRO A 176 15.30 15.45 4.46
CA PRO A 176 14.74 15.95 3.21
C PRO A 176 14.03 17.29 3.43
N LEU A 177 14.64 18.38 3.02
CA LEU A 177 14.09 19.74 3.11
C LEU A 177 13.12 20.00 1.97
N ASN A 178 13.59 19.78 0.74
CA ASN A 178 12.79 19.92 -0.47
C ASN A 178 12.83 18.62 -1.26
N THR A 179 11.68 18.21 -1.80
CA THR A 179 11.60 17.14 -2.79
C THR A 179 10.85 17.65 -4.01
N TYR A 180 11.35 17.36 -5.19
CA TYR A 180 10.68 17.71 -6.44
C TYR A 180 10.47 16.47 -7.28
N LEU A 181 9.21 16.14 -7.50
CA LEU A 181 8.79 15.05 -8.40
C LEU A 181 8.31 15.68 -9.71
N GLN A 182 8.92 15.32 -10.82
CA GLN A 182 8.43 15.61 -12.17
C GLN A 182 8.04 14.32 -12.85
N GLU A 183 6.76 14.14 -13.04
CA GLU A 183 6.18 13.06 -13.83
C GLU A 183 6.02 13.54 -15.28
N ASN A 184 6.48 12.73 -16.25
CA ASN A 184 6.44 13.03 -17.67
C ASN A 184 5.68 11.93 -18.40
N LYS A 185 4.36 11.96 -18.33
CA LYS A 185 3.53 11.08 -19.15
C LYS A 185 3.71 11.42 -20.62
N LYS A 186 4.04 10.43 -21.44
CA LYS A 186 4.11 10.50 -22.91
C LYS A 186 2.98 9.68 -23.54
N GLY A 187 2.95 9.62 -24.87
CA GLY A 187 1.92 8.89 -25.61
C GLY A 187 0.66 9.72 -25.82
N THR A 188 -0.49 9.08 -25.68
CA THR A 188 -1.79 9.77 -25.83
C THR A 188 -2.01 10.74 -24.65
N ASN A 189 -2.47 11.96 -24.95
CA ASN A 189 -2.65 13.03 -23.96
C ASN A 189 -1.39 13.25 -23.08
N PRO A 190 -0.26 13.68 -23.67
CA PRO A 190 0.97 13.87 -22.92
C PRO A 190 0.79 14.95 -21.85
N LEU A 191 1.34 14.70 -20.65
CA LEU A 191 1.25 15.61 -19.53
C LEU A 191 2.57 15.63 -18.77
N THR A 192 3.04 16.81 -18.38
CA THR A 192 4.13 16.95 -17.41
C THR A 192 3.57 17.59 -16.16
N THR A 193 3.75 16.93 -15.02
CA THR A 193 3.32 17.43 -13.72
C THR A 193 4.51 17.51 -12.77
N GLY A 194 4.77 18.70 -12.24
CA GLY A 194 5.79 18.95 -11.23
C GLY A 194 5.17 19.13 -9.85
N ILE A 195 5.67 18.46 -8.83
CA ILE A 195 5.26 18.64 -7.44
C ILE A 195 6.49 18.96 -6.61
N LEU A 196 6.60 20.19 -6.14
CA LEU A 196 7.58 20.60 -5.14
C LEU A 196 6.94 20.43 -3.76
N THR A 197 7.59 19.67 -2.89
CA THR A 197 7.24 19.53 -1.48
C THR A 197 8.33 20.18 -0.63
N HIS A 198 7.95 21.08 0.26
CA HIS A 198 8.84 21.71 1.24
C HIS A 198 8.46 21.26 2.64
N ASN A 199 9.45 20.82 3.41
CA ASN A 199 9.34 20.42 4.80
C ASN A 199 10.10 21.40 5.69
N ALA A 200 9.47 21.90 6.75
CA ALA A 200 10.13 22.67 7.79
C ALA A 200 10.29 21.82 9.05
N TYR A 201 11.40 21.99 9.75
CA TYR A 201 11.73 21.24 10.96
C TYR A 201 12.07 22.17 12.13
N ASP A 202 11.83 21.70 13.35
CA ASP A 202 12.32 22.37 14.56
C ASP A 202 13.80 22.04 14.84
N ALA A 203 14.35 22.66 15.86
CA ALA A 203 15.74 22.47 16.28
C ALA A 203 16.06 21.03 16.73
N GLN A 204 15.05 20.25 17.16
CA GLN A 204 15.17 18.84 17.50
C GLN A 204 15.00 17.94 16.27
N GLY A 205 14.64 18.54 15.13
CA GLY A 205 14.46 17.85 13.86
C GLY A 205 13.12 17.16 13.69
N ARG A 206 12.10 17.58 14.44
CA ARG A 206 10.74 17.14 14.26
C ARG A 206 10.07 17.99 13.18
N LEU A 207 9.21 17.38 12.37
CA LEU A 207 8.53 18.03 11.26
C LEU A 207 7.53 19.07 11.78
N LEU A 208 7.66 20.34 11.36
CA LEU A 208 6.75 21.43 11.72
C LEU A 208 5.68 21.69 10.66
N SER A 209 6.04 21.58 9.38
CA SER A 209 5.08 21.80 8.30
C SER A 209 5.48 21.07 7.02
N ILE A 210 4.46 20.82 6.20
CA ILE A 210 4.59 20.36 4.81
C ILE A 210 3.84 21.35 3.94
N ALA A 211 4.51 21.91 2.95
CA ALA A 211 3.88 22.70 1.89
C ALA A 211 4.12 22.03 0.54
N LYS A 212 3.15 22.16 -0.38
CA LYS A 212 3.27 21.64 -1.75
C LYS A 212 2.95 22.72 -2.77
N THR A 213 3.71 22.70 -3.85
CA THR A 213 3.46 23.51 -5.05
C THR A 213 3.28 22.56 -6.23
N ILE A 214 2.20 22.69 -6.97
CA ILE A 214 1.94 21.91 -8.19
C ILE A 214 2.24 22.80 -9.38
N ASN A 215 3.14 22.38 -10.24
CA ASN A 215 3.62 23.12 -11.41
C ASN A 215 4.10 24.53 -11.01
N THR A 216 3.49 25.56 -11.58
CA THR A 216 3.77 26.97 -11.31
C THR A 216 2.73 27.61 -10.36
N GLY A 217 1.93 26.81 -9.68
CA GLY A 217 0.92 27.30 -8.72
C GLY A 217 1.53 27.91 -7.46
N THR A 218 0.69 28.37 -6.58
CA THR A 218 1.09 28.85 -5.24
C THR A 218 1.42 27.68 -4.33
N ALA A 219 2.32 27.90 -3.38
CA ALA A 219 2.59 26.92 -2.35
C ALA A 219 1.41 26.83 -1.36
N GLU A 220 0.87 25.63 -1.21
CA GLU A 220 -0.23 25.35 -0.30
C GLU A 220 0.27 24.56 0.91
N THR A 221 -0.06 25.02 2.11
CA THR A 221 0.25 24.29 3.33
C THR A 221 -0.66 23.09 3.46
N ILE A 222 -0.07 21.91 3.38
CA ILE A 222 -0.78 20.61 3.47
C ILE A 222 -1.02 20.21 4.91
N ALA A 223 -0.03 20.43 5.78
CA ALA A 223 -0.15 20.15 7.21
C ALA A 223 0.84 20.98 8.03
N THR A 224 0.45 21.28 9.27
CA THR A 224 1.36 21.79 10.32
C THR A 224 1.27 20.93 11.55
N TYR A 225 2.35 20.86 12.32
CA TYR A 225 2.51 19.97 13.46
C TYR A 225 3.02 20.75 14.68
N ALA A 226 2.49 20.45 15.86
CA ALA A 226 3.05 20.91 17.12
C ALA A 226 3.18 19.74 18.10
N TYR A 227 4.16 19.82 18.98
CA TYR A 227 4.55 18.74 19.88
C TYR A 227 4.49 19.22 21.33
N ASN A 228 4.16 18.30 22.22
CA ASN A 228 4.22 18.55 23.66
C ASN A 228 5.69 18.49 24.17
N GLU A 229 5.90 18.78 25.45
CA GLU A 229 7.24 18.76 26.08
C GLU A 229 7.90 17.36 26.05
N LEU A 230 7.12 16.29 25.94
CA LEU A 230 7.62 14.92 25.79
C LEU A 230 7.97 14.55 24.34
N GLY A 231 7.79 15.49 23.38
CA GLY A 231 8.02 15.25 21.96
C GLY A 231 6.91 14.48 21.24
N GLN A 232 5.78 14.24 21.89
CA GLN A 232 4.62 13.59 21.26
C GLN A 232 3.84 14.62 20.46
N LEU A 233 3.24 14.19 19.34
CA LEU A 233 2.38 15.05 18.50
C LEU A 233 1.19 15.55 19.30
N GLN A 234 1.12 16.86 19.53
CA GLN A 234 0.02 17.49 20.28
C GLN A 234 -1.07 17.99 19.36
N THR A 235 -0.73 18.64 18.24
CA THR A 235 -1.69 19.07 17.24
C THR A 235 -1.19 18.83 15.84
N LYS A 236 -2.12 18.55 14.94
CA LYS A 236 -1.91 18.51 13.49
C LYS A 236 -3.04 19.29 12.84
N ASN A 237 -2.69 20.35 12.14
CA ASN A 237 -3.64 21.08 11.27
C ASN A 237 -3.51 20.56 9.86
N ILE A 238 -4.62 20.29 9.17
CA ILE A 238 -4.66 19.76 7.81
C ILE A 238 -5.23 20.81 6.89
N GLY A 239 -4.49 21.09 5.82
CA GLY A 239 -4.89 22.06 4.78
C GLY A 239 -5.07 23.47 5.30
N THR A 240 -5.35 24.38 4.38
CA THR A 240 -5.68 25.78 4.70
C THR A 240 -6.77 26.25 3.76
N LEU A 241 -7.85 26.82 4.31
CA LEU A 241 -8.90 27.47 3.56
C LEU A 241 -9.17 28.85 4.14
N ASN A 242 -9.05 29.89 3.34
CA ASN A 242 -9.25 31.28 3.78
C ASN A 242 -8.41 31.68 5.02
N GLY A 243 -7.17 31.16 5.11
CA GLY A 243 -6.26 31.45 6.22
C GLY A 243 -6.47 30.64 7.49
N SER A 244 -7.45 29.74 7.53
CA SER A 244 -7.71 28.83 8.66
C SER A 244 -7.49 27.38 8.27
N ALA A 245 -7.07 26.53 9.22
CA ALA A 245 -6.97 25.10 8.98
C ALA A 245 -8.34 24.52 8.60
N LEU A 246 -8.35 23.62 7.59
CA LEU A 246 -9.56 22.86 7.22
C LEU A 246 -9.96 21.92 8.34
N ASP A 247 -9.01 21.24 8.95
CA ASP A 247 -9.22 20.37 10.08
C ASP A 247 -8.10 20.54 11.11
N ASN A 248 -8.47 20.55 12.38
CA ASN A 248 -7.55 20.63 13.51
C ASN A 248 -7.68 19.36 14.33
N LEU A 249 -6.61 18.59 14.43
CA LEU A 249 -6.54 17.36 15.19
C LEU A 249 -5.71 17.58 16.45
N ALA A 250 -6.37 17.56 17.63
CA ALA A 250 -5.75 17.64 18.94
C ALA A 250 -5.62 16.23 19.54
N TYR A 251 -4.38 15.82 19.84
CA TYR A 251 -4.05 14.48 20.33
C TYR A 251 -3.79 14.50 21.82
N ASN A 252 -4.27 13.46 22.52
CA ASN A 252 -3.95 13.22 23.92
C ASN A 252 -3.41 11.79 24.10
N TYR A 253 -2.58 11.63 25.11
CA TYR A 253 -1.89 10.38 25.42
C TYR A 253 -2.04 10.03 26.89
N ASN A 254 -2.01 8.75 27.20
CA ASN A 254 -1.91 8.29 28.57
C ASN A 254 -0.44 8.33 29.08
N ILE A 255 -0.23 7.99 30.34
CA ILE A 255 1.10 7.98 30.96
C ILE A 255 2.08 6.97 30.33
N ARG A 256 1.57 6.01 29.55
CA ARG A 256 2.39 5.03 28.80
C ARG A 256 2.76 5.53 27.41
N GLY A 257 2.31 6.72 27.03
CA GLY A 257 2.50 7.29 25.71
C GLY A 257 1.55 6.75 24.64
N TRP A 258 0.53 5.99 25.00
CA TRP A 258 -0.48 5.53 24.06
C TRP A 258 -1.50 6.64 23.81
N MET A 259 -1.84 6.84 22.55
CA MET A 259 -2.89 7.79 22.17
C MET A 259 -4.22 7.34 22.77
N ASN A 260 -4.89 8.23 23.50
CA ASN A 260 -6.19 7.95 24.04
C ASN A 260 -7.31 8.81 23.45
N SER A 261 -6.99 9.91 22.74
CA SER A 261 -8.03 10.64 22.03
C SER A 261 -7.50 11.56 20.93
N ILE A 262 -8.40 11.82 19.98
CA ILE A 262 -8.29 12.91 18.99
C ILE A 262 -9.55 13.77 19.16
N ASN A 263 -9.37 15.09 19.28
CA ASN A 263 -10.48 16.05 19.39
C ASN A 263 -11.54 15.64 20.43
N LYS A 264 -11.12 15.24 21.63
CA LYS A 264 -12.03 14.77 22.70
C LYS A 264 -13.13 15.78 23.04
N ALA A 265 -12.84 17.07 23.02
CA ALA A 265 -13.83 18.12 23.28
C ALA A 265 -14.96 18.10 22.23
N TYR A 266 -14.64 17.88 20.96
CA TYR A 266 -15.61 17.73 19.89
C TYR A 266 -16.46 16.45 20.03
N LEU A 267 -15.84 15.34 20.38
CA LEU A 267 -16.53 14.07 20.65
C LEU A 267 -17.59 14.25 21.76
N ASN A 268 -17.22 14.94 22.83
CA ASN A 268 -18.07 15.11 24.01
C ASN A 268 -19.06 16.29 23.93
N ALA A 269 -18.97 17.11 22.88
CA ALA A 269 -19.86 18.23 22.69
C ALA A 269 -21.28 17.76 22.35
N ASN A 270 -22.25 18.11 23.18
CA ASN A 270 -23.68 17.90 22.95
C ASN A 270 -24.20 18.87 21.86
N THR A 271 -23.67 18.80 20.66
CA THR A 271 -24.15 19.62 19.56
C THR A 271 -24.99 18.75 18.63
N SER A 272 -26.28 19.09 18.54
CA SER A 272 -27.18 18.61 17.48
C SER A 272 -26.85 19.22 16.10
N SER A 273 -25.73 19.94 15.99
CA SER A 273 -25.29 20.54 14.75
C SER A 273 -24.63 19.51 13.86
N THR A 274 -25.20 19.28 12.69
CA THR A 274 -24.59 18.50 11.61
C THR A 274 -23.44 19.25 10.91
N ALA A 275 -23.30 20.55 11.17
CA ALA A 275 -22.19 21.34 10.62
C ALA A 275 -20.91 21.07 11.44
N PRO A 276 -19.74 20.97 10.79
CA PRO A 276 -18.48 20.95 11.52
C PRO A 276 -18.38 22.25 12.34
N SER A 277 -18.11 22.13 13.63
CA SER A 277 -17.63 23.30 14.37
C SER A 277 -16.27 23.68 13.79
N ALA A 278 -15.99 24.96 13.61
CA ALA A 278 -14.82 25.46 12.90
C ALA A 278 -13.57 24.59 13.12
N GLY A 279 -13.17 23.81 12.09
CA GLY A 279 -11.97 23.03 12.07
C GLY A 279 -12.01 21.65 12.76
N ASN A 280 -13.17 21.09 13.10
CA ASN A 280 -13.27 19.73 13.65
C ASN A 280 -14.29 18.90 12.88
N TYR A 281 -13.80 17.94 12.11
CA TYR A 281 -14.62 17.00 11.33
C TYR A 281 -14.75 15.63 11.99
N PHE A 282 -13.83 15.31 12.92
CA PHE A 282 -13.77 14.01 13.56
C PHE A 282 -13.24 14.14 15.00
N GLY A 283 -13.79 13.34 15.90
CA GLY A 283 -13.30 13.14 17.26
C GLY A 283 -13.38 11.69 17.64
N MET A 284 -12.41 11.19 18.41
CA MET A 284 -12.38 9.83 18.92
C MET A 284 -11.75 9.73 20.30
N GLU A 285 -12.12 8.69 21.05
CA GLU A 285 -11.49 8.27 22.29
C GLU A 285 -11.27 6.77 22.27
N LEU A 286 -10.09 6.33 22.70
CA LEU A 286 -9.73 4.94 22.94
C LEU A 286 -9.60 4.73 24.45
N ASP A 287 -10.42 3.86 24.98
CA ASP A 287 -10.42 3.51 26.39
C ASP A 287 -9.73 2.13 26.55
N TYR A 288 -8.84 2.00 27.51
CA TYR A 288 -8.09 0.78 27.79
C TYR A 288 -8.58 0.13 29.08
N ASP A 289 -8.44 0.81 30.21
CA ASP A 289 -8.70 0.33 31.58
C ASP A 289 -9.86 1.05 32.27
N PHE A 290 -10.67 1.77 31.52
CA PHE A 290 -11.85 2.50 32.01
C PHE A 290 -12.93 2.65 30.92
N GLY A 291 -14.08 3.15 31.29
CA GLY A 291 -15.12 3.63 30.37
C GLY A 291 -16.02 2.56 29.75
N PHE A 292 -15.69 1.29 29.88
CA PHE A 292 -16.44 0.13 29.38
C PHE A 292 -16.55 -0.97 30.47
N ASN A 293 -17.42 -1.95 30.24
CA ASN A 293 -17.67 -3.02 31.21
C ASN A 293 -16.47 -3.94 31.45
N GLN A 294 -15.63 -4.12 30.43
CA GLN A 294 -14.43 -4.96 30.50
C GLN A 294 -13.18 -4.09 30.39
N ASN A 295 -12.46 -3.92 31.48
CA ASN A 295 -11.20 -3.19 31.50
C ASN A 295 -10.07 -4.06 30.96
N GLN A 296 -9.19 -3.47 30.15
CA GLN A 296 -8.07 -4.15 29.52
C GLN A 296 -6.74 -3.61 30.06
N LEU A 297 -6.19 -4.29 31.09
CA LEU A 297 -4.95 -3.84 31.74
C LEU A 297 -3.67 -4.26 30.99
N ASN A 298 -3.81 -5.15 30.01
CA ASN A 298 -2.71 -5.70 29.19
C ASN A 298 -2.36 -4.85 27.96
N GLY A 299 -3.13 -3.78 27.69
CA GLY A 299 -2.93 -2.90 26.55
C GLY A 299 -3.90 -3.12 25.40
N ASN A 300 -4.79 -4.09 25.49
CA ASN A 300 -5.92 -4.18 24.58
C ASN A 300 -6.84 -2.96 24.76
N ILE A 301 -7.54 -2.59 23.71
CA ILE A 301 -8.52 -1.51 23.75
C ILE A 301 -9.82 -2.07 24.34
N ALA A 302 -10.28 -1.52 25.46
CA ALA A 302 -11.56 -1.90 26.06
C ALA A 302 -12.75 -1.39 25.24
N GLY A 303 -12.57 -0.25 24.57
CA GLY A 303 -13.54 0.27 23.65
C GLY A 303 -13.06 1.53 22.94
N ALA A 304 -13.81 1.89 21.91
CA ALA A 304 -13.57 3.08 21.09
C ALA A 304 -14.86 3.89 20.97
N LYS A 305 -14.75 5.19 21.12
CA LYS A 305 -15.85 6.15 20.90
C LYS A 305 -15.45 7.09 19.76
N TRP A 306 -16.38 7.47 18.92
CA TRP A 306 -16.11 8.44 17.84
C TRP A 306 -17.35 9.24 17.48
N LYS A 307 -17.11 10.39 16.84
CA LYS A 307 -18.10 11.25 16.22
C LYS A 307 -17.53 11.87 14.95
N SER A 308 -18.32 11.88 13.88
CA SER A 308 -17.97 12.51 12.62
C SER A 308 -18.86 13.73 12.35
N ALA A 309 -18.34 14.72 11.62
CA ALA A 309 -19.17 15.83 11.13
C ALA A 309 -20.25 15.31 10.18
N GLY A 310 -21.44 15.92 10.25
CA GLY A 310 -22.61 15.43 9.51
C GLY A 310 -23.41 14.38 10.25
N ASP A 311 -22.87 13.85 11.35
CA ASP A 311 -23.56 12.90 12.23
C ASP A 311 -23.95 13.57 13.54
N GLN A 312 -25.20 13.34 13.97
CA GLN A 312 -25.71 13.88 15.24
C GLN A 312 -25.27 13.05 16.45
N TYR A 313 -24.86 11.81 16.20
CA TYR A 313 -24.59 10.83 17.25
C TYR A 313 -23.09 10.56 17.39
N ALA A 314 -22.64 10.52 18.64
CA ALA A 314 -21.40 9.84 18.95
C ALA A 314 -21.68 8.34 19.07
N ARG A 315 -20.78 7.52 18.57
CA ARG A 315 -20.88 6.06 18.56
C ARG A 315 -19.76 5.43 19.36
N ALA A 316 -19.99 4.21 19.80
CA ALA A 316 -18.98 3.45 20.51
C ALA A 316 -19.06 1.96 20.19
N PHE A 317 -17.89 1.31 20.23
CA PHE A 317 -17.75 -0.14 20.37
C PHE A 317 -17.08 -0.47 21.70
N GLY A 318 -17.70 -1.35 22.50
CA GLY A 318 -17.06 -2.03 23.60
C GLY A 318 -16.55 -3.40 23.14
N TYR A 319 -15.32 -3.79 23.53
CA TYR A 319 -14.67 -5.00 23.04
C TYR A 319 -14.48 -6.02 24.16
N ASP A 320 -14.77 -7.30 23.85
CA ASP A 320 -14.43 -8.45 24.67
C ASP A 320 -13.39 -9.32 23.99
N TYR A 321 -12.48 -9.89 24.79
CA TYR A 321 -11.37 -10.70 24.31
C TYR A 321 -11.30 -12.03 25.04
N ASP A 322 -10.73 -13.04 24.39
CA ASP A 322 -10.39 -14.28 25.03
C ASP A 322 -9.06 -14.19 25.82
N ASN A 323 -8.70 -15.28 26.49
CA ASN A 323 -7.49 -15.34 27.33
C ASN A 323 -6.16 -15.22 26.54
N VAL A 324 -6.21 -15.31 25.20
CA VAL A 324 -5.05 -15.13 24.32
C VAL A 324 -5.16 -13.84 23.49
N ASN A 325 -6.01 -12.90 23.92
CA ASN A 325 -6.21 -11.56 23.36
C ASN A 325 -6.84 -11.53 21.95
N ARG A 326 -7.65 -12.56 21.58
CA ARG A 326 -8.41 -12.54 20.34
C ARG A 326 -9.80 -11.95 20.62
N LEU A 327 -10.31 -11.16 19.67
CA LEU A 327 -11.60 -10.49 19.79
C LEU A 327 -12.76 -11.50 19.80
N LEU A 328 -13.65 -11.42 20.80
CA LEU A 328 -14.86 -12.24 20.90
C LEU A 328 -16.11 -11.48 20.54
N LYS A 329 -16.13 -10.16 20.81
CA LYS A 329 -17.30 -9.31 20.63
C LYS A 329 -16.90 -7.86 20.39
N GLY A 330 -17.67 -7.16 19.57
CA GLY A 330 -17.75 -5.71 19.48
C GLY A 330 -19.18 -5.28 19.74
N ASP A 331 -19.45 -4.66 20.90
CA ASP A 331 -20.77 -4.22 21.34
C ASP A 331 -21.03 -2.78 20.92
N PHE A 332 -21.91 -2.57 19.95
CA PHE A 332 -22.18 -1.24 19.39
C PHE A 332 -23.21 -0.49 20.24
N THR A 333 -22.93 0.78 20.51
CA THR A 333 -23.86 1.73 21.13
C THR A 333 -23.73 3.09 20.48
N GLN A 334 -24.76 3.93 20.60
CA GLN A 334 -24.70 5.33 20.20
C GLN A 334 -25.37 6.24 21.23
N THR A 335 -25.04 7.55 21.18
CA THR A 335 -25.65 8.52 22.10
C THR A 335 -27.12 8.70 21.75
N GLN A 336 -27.96 8.65 22.79
CA GLN A 336 -29.36 9.05 22.73
C GLN A 336 -29.49 10.47 23.29
N THR A 337 -30.49 11.21 22.86
CA THR A 337 -30.66 12.66 23.14
C THR A 337 -30.67 13.05 24.63
N SER A 338 -30.71 12.12 25.56
CA SER A 338 -30.78 12.39 27.00
C SER A 338 -30.08 11.42 27.94
N SER A 339 -29.49 10.32 27.46
CA SER A 339 -29.11 9.21 28.37
C SER A 339 -27.70 8.60 28.14
N GLY A 340 -26.81 9.29 27.40
CA GLY A 340 -25.47 8.75 27.10
C GLY A 340 -25.52 7.65 26.04
N TYR A 341 -24.51 6.77 26.03
CA TYR A 341 -24.42 5.66 25.08
C TYR A 341 -25.40 4.55 25.44
N ALA A 342 -26.20 4.12 24.48
CA ALA A 342 -27.18 3.04 24.62
C ALA A 342 -27.35 2.27 23.34
N HIS A 343 -27.88 1.06 23.44
CA HIS A 343 -28.32 0.31 22.26
C HIS A 343 -29.53 1.00 21.62
N ASP A 344 -29.52 1.00 20.30
CA ASP A 344 -30.60 1.55 19.48
C ASP A 344 -31.08 0.49 18.49
N ALA A 345 -32.35 0.13 18.57
CA ALA A 345 -32.94 -0.89 17.69
C ALA A 345 -32.96 -0.47 16.21
N THR A 346 -32.78 0.82 15.91
CA THR A 346 -32.76 1.32 14.55
C THR A 346 -31.35 1.32 13.93
N VAL A 347 -30.30 1.34 14.77
CA VAL A 347 -28.89 1.36 14.35
C VAL A 347 -28.06 0.51 15.29
N ASP A 348 -27.74 -0.69 14.87
CA ASP A 348 -26.86 -1.62 15.59
C ASP A 348 -25.89 -2.27 14.60
N PHE A 349 -24.60 -2.19 14.89
CA PHE A 349 -23.53 -2.83 14.14
C PHE A 349 -22.73 -3.80 15.02
N SER A 350 -23.34 -4.31 16.07
CA SER A 350 -22.69 -5.24 16.97
C SER A 350 -22.23 -6.50 16.25
N VAL A 351 -21.06 -6.96 16.62
CA VAL A 351 -20.46 -8.22 16.18
C VAL A 351 -20.27 -9.11 17.39
N GLY A 352 -20.60 -10.38 17.29
CA GLY A 352 -20.48 -11.35 18.39
C GLY A 352 -20.40 -12.79 17.89
N GLY A 353 -20.50 -13.74 18.81
CA GLY A 353 -20.42 -15.15 18.47
C GLY A 353 -19.12 -15.56 17.77
N ILE A 354 -18.05 -14.77 17.94
CA ILE A 354 -16.76 -15.07 17.34
C ILE A 354 -16.12 -16.21 18.10
N THR A 355 -15.86 -17.31 17.39
CA THR A 355 -15.14 -18.47 17.92
C THR A 355 -13.95 -18.78 17.06
N TYR A 356 -12.96 -19.47 17.65
CA TYR A 356 -11.70 -19.76 17.00
C TYR A 356 -11.31 -21.22 17.14
N ASP A 357 -10.62 -21.75 16.16
CA ASP A 357 -9.90 -23.03 16.27
C ASP A 357 -8.56 -22.88 17.02
N ALA A 358 -7.85 -23.98 17.15
CA ALA A 358 -6.54 -24.02 17.81
C ALA A 358 -5.46 -23.22 17.05
N ASN A 359 -5.61 -23.04 15.74
CA ASN A 359 -4.68 -22.25 14.89
C ASN A 359 -4.98 -20.74 14.95
N GLY A 360 -6.11 -20.35 15.54
CA GLY A 360 -6.58 -18.96 15.57
C GLY A 360 -7.46 -18.58 14.36
N ASN A 361 -7.89 -19.54 13.55
CA ASN A 361 -8.85 -19.30 12.48
C ASN A 361 -10.24 -19.04 13.06
N ILE A 362 -10.98 -18.08 12.49
CA ILE A 362 -12.35 -17.79 12.89
C ILE A 362 -13.26 -18.95 12.42
N MET A 363 -14.02 -19.52 13.34
CA MET A 363 -14.97 -20.62 13.07
C MET A 363 -16.41 -20.14 12.95
N SER A 364 -16.78 -19.09 13.66
CA SER A 364 -18.12 -18.48 13.59
C SER A 364 -18.05 -16.99 13.87
N MET A 365 -19.04 -16.24 13.37
CA MET A 365 -19.23 -14.83 13.63
C MET A 365 -20.69 -14.46 13.35
N GLN A 366 -21.25 -13.58 14.18
CA GLN A 366 -22.57 -12.97 13.95
C GLN A 366 -22.40 -11.47 13.85
N GLN A 367 -23.13 -10.84 12.93
CA GLN A 367 -23.08 -9.39 12.74
C GLN A 367 -24.48 -8.83 12.54
N ASN A 368 -24.76 -7.71 13.22
CA ASN A 368 -25.91 -6.88 12.92
C ASN A 368 -25.54 -5.80 11.89
N GLY A 369 -26.53 -5.39 11.11
CA GLY A 369 -26.37 -4.34 10.11
C GLY A 369 -27.64 -3.54 9.90
N LEU A 370 -27.54 -2.51 9.09
CA LEU A 370 -28.63 -1.57 8.85
C LEU A 370 -29.53 -2.08 7.72
N LEU A 371 -30.80 -2.28 8.04
CA LEU A 371 -31.91 -2.45 7.10
C LEU A 371 -32.64 -1.13 6.90
N ILE A 372 -33.52 -1.06 5.90
CA ILE A 372 -34.39 0.11 5.74
C ILE A 372 -35.32 0.23 6.96
N GLY A 373 -35.03 1.22 7.82
CA GLY A 373 -35.83 1.59 8.98
C GLY A 373 -35.56 0.86 10.28
N SER A 374 -34.67 -0.15 10.32
CA SER A 374 -34.28 -0.86 11.53
C SER A 374 -32.92 -1.56 11.35
N SER A 375 -32.34 -2.00 12.45
CA SER A 375 -31.19 -2.90 12.43
C SER A 375 -31.65 -4.34 12.70
N ALA A 376 -30.93 -5.31 12.10
CA ALA A 376 -31.17 -6.74 12.31
C ALA A 376 -29.89 -7.53 12.09
N PRO A 377 -29.83 -8.82 12.47
CA PRO A 377 -28.77 -9.71 12.04
C PRO A 377 -28.69 -9.76 10.51
N ILE A 378 -27.52 -9.44 9.95
CA ILE A 378 -27.22 -9.55 8.52
C ILE A 378 -26.38 -10.79 8.23
N ASP A 379 -25.53 -11.20 9.18
CA ASP A 379 -24.67 -12.36 9.09
C ASP A 379 -24.82 -13.29 10.29
N ASN A 380 -24.84 -14.60 10.03
CA ASN A 380 -24.60 -15.66 11.01
C ASN A 380 -23.71 -16.72 10.36
N LEU A 381 -22.42 -16.37 10.30
CA LEU A 381 -21.43 -17.04 9.48
C LEU A 381 -20.83 -18.26 10.18
N THR A 382 -20.66 -19.32 9.42
CA THR A 382 -19.87 -20.50 9.79
C THR A 382 -18.76 -20.68 8.76
N TYR A 383 -17.52 -20.79 9.25
CA TYR A 383 -16.32 -20.94 8.45
C TYR A 383 -15.83 -22.39 8.48
N LYS A 384 -15.53 -22.96 7.31
CA LYS A 384 -14.94 -24.29 7.18
C LYS A 384 -13.58 -24.20 6.50
N TYR A 385 -12.62 -24.96 7.02
CA TYR A 385 -11.25 -24.99 6.51
C TYR A 385 -10.99 -26.33 5.85
N SER A 386 -10.08 -26.39 4.85
CA SER A 386 -9.78 -27.58 4.08
C SER A 386 -9.02 -28.61 4.91
N GLY A 387 -9.32 -29.91 4.67
CA GLY A 387 -8.68 -31.07 5.33
C GLY A 387 -9.55 -31.76 6.38
N ASN A 388 -9.32 -33.07 6.55
CA ASN A 388 -10.14 -33.94 7.43
C ASN A 388 -9.93 -33.70 8.95
N SER A 389 -9.08 -32.75 9.34
CA SER A 389 -8.70 -32.51 10.74
C SER A 389 -8.69 -31.07 11.16
N ASN A 390 -9.21 -30.12 10.37
CA ASN A 390 -9.25 -28.68 10.67
C ASN A 390 -7.89 -28.06 11.08
N PHE A 391 -6.77 -28.61 10.61
CA PHE A 391 -5.42 -28.14 10.93
C PHE A 391 -4.81 -27.27 9.83
N THR A 392 -5.58 -26.85 8.83
CA THR A 392 -5.12 -25.97 7.78
C THR A 392 -5.70 -24.57 7.97
N ASN A 393 -5.01 -23.55 7.45
CA ASN A 393 -5.49 -22.18 7.44
C ASN A 393 -6.17 -21.84 6.09
N GLN A 394 -6.41 -22.83 5.23
CA GLN A 394 -7.10 -22.67 3.95
C GLN A 394 -8.60 -22.71 4.13
N LEU A 395 -9.26 -21.56 3.94
CA LEU A 395 -10.70 -21.46 3.99
C LEU A 395 -11.32 -22.25 2.81
N SER A 396 -12.25 -23.17 3.11
CA SER A 396 -12.95 -23.97 2.10
C SER A 396 -14.29 -23.38 1.73
N SER A 397 -15.05 -22.97 2.73
CA SER A 397 -16.36 -22.34 2.53
C SER A 397 -16.73 -21.44 3.70
N VAL A 398 -17.63 -20.52 3.43
CA VAL A 398 -18.34 -19.71 4.42
C VAL A 398 -19.82 -19.86 4.14
N SER A 399 -20.58 -20.31 5.13
CA SER A 399 -22.03 -20.37 5.02
C SER A 399 -22.67 -19.31 5.90
N ASP A 400 -23.75 -18.71 5.42
CA ASP A 400 -24.55 -17.78 6.17
C ASP A 400 -25.94 -18.35 6.44
N ALA A 401 -26.36 -18.37 7.72
CA ALA A 401 -27.68 -18.82 8.12
C ALA A 401 -28.75 -17.72 7.99
N VAL A 402 -28.35 -16.47 7.75
CA VAL A 402 -29.26 -15.37 7.45
C VAL A 402 -29.48 -15.32 5.93
N THR A 403 -30.71 -15.50 5.51
CA THR A 403 -31.06 -15.62 4.09
C THR A 403 -31.54 -14.31 3.44
N VAL A 404 -31.58 -13.22 4.21
CA VAL A 404 -32.08 -11.92 3.71
C VAL A 404 -30.92 -11.18 3.05
N ASN A 405 -30.70 -11.45 1.79
CA ASN A 405 -29.61 -10.89 0.99
C ASN A 405 -30.05 -9.55 0.41
N ASN A 406 -29.44 -8.46 0.76
CA ASN A 406 -29.49 -7.15 0.07
C ASN A 406 -29.10 -5.99 0.99
N HIS A 407 -28.31 -6.24 2.05
CA HIS A 407 -27.96 -5.22 3.01
C HIS A 407 -26.51 -4.76 2.84
N LEU A 408 -26.23 -3.55 3.20
CA LEU A 408 -24.87 -3.02 3.18
C LEU A 408 -24.01 -3.77 4.20
N GLY A 409 -22.98 -4.47 3.73
CA GLY A 409 -22.06 -5.23 4.58
C GLY A 409 -22.43 -6.72 4.78
N ASP A 410 -23.57 -7.18 4.23
CA ASP A 410 -24.03 -8.56 4.27
C ASP A 410 -23.12 -9.49 3.43
N PHE A 411 -22.75 -10.65 3.97
CA PHE A 411 -22.07 -11.70 3.23
C PHE A 411 -23.09 -12.47 2.38
N TYR A 412 -22.94 -12.41 1.07
CA TYR A 412 -23.82 -13.12 0.16
C TYR A 412 -23.31 -14.55 -0.11
N ASP A 413 -23.92 -15.54 0.55
CA ASP A 413 -23.68 -16.96 0.28
C ASP A 413 -24.39 -17.39 -1.01
N ALA A 414 -23.73 -17.17 -2.15
CA ALA A 414 -24.27 -17.53 -3.47
C ALA A 414 -24.07 -19.02 -3.80
N ASN A 415 -23.15 -19.70 -3.12
CA ASN A 415 -22.83 -21.11 -3.31
C ASN A 415 -23.12 -21.91 -2.04
N THR A 416 -24.30 -22.45 -1.91
CA THR A 416 -24.73 -23.23 -0.74
C THR A 416 -24.01 -24.58 -0.56
N ALA A 417 -23.04 -24.91 -1.40
CA ALA A 417 -22.20 -26.10 -1.28
C ALA A 417 -20.89 -25.73 -0.52
N ASP A 418 -20.42 -26.66 0.32
CA ASP A 418 -19.22 -26.47 1.16
C ASP A 418 -17.88 -26.46 0.38
N ASN A 419 -17.79 -25.66 -0.72
CA ASN A 419 -16.62 -25.62 -1.61
C ASN A 419 -16.50 -24.29 -2.36
N ASP A 420 -16.57 -23.17 -1.66
CA ASP A 420 -16.56 -21.84 -2.27
C ASP A 420 -15.24 -21.47 -2.90
N TYR A 421 -14.14 -21.93 -2.29
CA TYR A 421 -12.80 -21.48 -2.59
C TYR A 421 -11.92 -22.63 -3.08
N THR A 422 -11.12 -22.36 -4.10
CA THR A 422 -10.02 -23.26 -4.52
C THR A 422 -8.70 -22.52 -4.55
N TYR A 423 -7.62 -23.27 -4.43
CA TYR A 423 -6.27 -22.73 -4.28
C TYR A 423 -5.29 -23.45 -5.19
N ASP A 424 -4.24 -22.76 -5.59
CA ASP A 424 -3.10 -23.36 -6.25
C ASP A 424 -2.15 -24.03 -5.23
N LEU A 425 -1.07 -24.63 -5.74
CA LEU A 425 -0.08 -25.31 -4.90
C LEU A 425 0.75 -24.37 -4.03
N ASN A 426 0.74 -23.07 -4.29
CA ASN A 426 1.36 -22.03 -3.45
C ASN A 426 0.40 -21.51 -2.36
N GLY A 427 -0.88 -21.90 -2.41
CA GLY A 427 -1.91 -21.42 -1.51
C GLY A 427 -2.61 -20.15 -1.99
N ASN A 428 -2.40 -19.74 -3.24
CA ASN A 428 -3.11 -18.59 -3.81
C ASN A 428 -4.53 -18.99 -4.20
N LEU A 429 -5.50 -18.12 -3.94
CA LEU A 429 -6.92 -18.33 -4.29
C LEU A 429 -7.09 -18.41 -5.81
N THR A 430 -7.65 -19.50 -6.34
CA THR A 430 -7.87 -19.67 -7.77
C THR A 430 -9.33 -19.51 -8.20
N SER A 431 -10.29 -19.67 -7.28
CA SER A 431 -11.70 -19.37 -7.53
C SER A 431 -12.44 -18.95 -6.26
N ASP A 432 -13.51 -18.15 -6.43
CA ASP A 432 -14.45 -17.74 -5.39
C ASP A 432 -15.85 -17.80 -5.99
N LYS A 433 -16.59 -18.82 -5.63
CA LYS A 433 -17.92 -19.08 -6.21
C LYS A 433 -18.97 -18.07 -5.74
N ASN A 434 -18.84 -17.55 -4.52
CA ASN A 434 -19.75 -16.54 -3.99
C ASN A 434 -19.66 -15.22 -4.76
N LYS A 435 -18.49 -14.90 -5.31
CA LYS A 435 -18.26 -13.73 -6.17
C LYS A 435 -18.34 -14.03 -7.66
N ALA A 436 -18.71 -15.28 -8.04
CA ALA A 436 -18.69 -15.77 -9.41
C ALA A 436 -17.30 -15.70 -10.07
N ILE A 437 -16.22 -15.69 -9.29
CA ILE A 437 -14.86 -15.74 -9.80
C ILE A 437 -14.56 -17.19 -10.21
N SER A 438 -14.49 -17.43 -11.51
CA SER A 438 -14.24 -18.76 -12.06
C SER A 438 -12.76 -19.11 -12.16
N SER A 439 -11.88 -18.11 -12.28
CA SER A 439 -10.44 -18.31 -12.26
C SER A 439 -9.66 -17.07 -11.85
N ILE A 440 -8.56 -17.29 -11.12
CA ILE A 440 -7.50 -16.30 -10.90
C ILE A 440 -6.20 -16.95 -11.31
N THR A 441 -5.46 -16.33 -12.23
CA THR A 441 -4.09 -16.71 -12.57
C THR A 441 -3.09 -15.78 -11.90
N TYR A 442 -1.91 -16.29 -11.63
CA TYR A 442 -0.86 -15.56 -10.91
C TYR A 442 0.44 -15.54 -11.71
N ASP A 443 1.17 -14.47 -11.59
CA ASP A 443 2.54 -14.39 -12.09
C ASP A 443 3.52 -15.19 -11.18
N TYR A 444 4.79 -15.23 -11.57
CA TYR A 444 5.82 -15.96 -10.83
C TYR A 444 6.14 -15.37 -9.44
N LEU A 445 5.72 -14.12 -9.17
CA LEU A 445 5.84 -13.45 -7.87
C LEU A 445 4.61 -13.69 -6.97
N ASN A 446 3.63 -14.48 -7.44
CA ASN A 446 2.34 -14.72 -6.80
C ASN A 446 1.43 -13.47 -6.75
N PHE A 447 1.59 -12.53 -7.68
CA PHE A 447 0.60 -11.47 -7.89
C PHE A 447 -0.48 -11.91 -8.86
N PRO A 448 -1.77 -11.57 -8.61
CA PRO A 448 -2.86 -11.92 -9.51
C PRO A 448 -2.67 -11.24 -10.87
N GLU A 449 -2.64 -12.03 -11.95
CA GLU A 449 -2.48 -11.55 -13.32
C GLU A 449 -3.82 -11.35 -14.01
N VAL A 450 -4.67 -12.38 -14.00
CA VAL A 450 -6.00 -12.31 -14.60
C VAL A 450 -7.05 -12.86 -13.62
N VAL A 451 -8.10 -12.09 -13.39
CA VAL A 451 -9.30 -12.51 -12.65
C VAL A 451 -10.45 -12.59 -13.63
N THR A 452 -11.05 -13.77 -13.78
CA THR A 452 -12.22 -14.01 -14.63
C THR A 452 -13.48 -14.13 -13.78
N ILE A 453 -14.48 -13.29 -14.04
CA ILE A 453 -15.76 -13.26 -13.32
C ILE A 453 -16.85 -13.67 -14.28
N THR A 454 -17.46 -14.82 -14.04
CA THR A 454 -18.48 -15.40 -14.92
C THR A 454 -19.64 -14.43 -15.13
N GLY A 455 -19.98 -14.17 -16.40
CA GLY A 455 -21.06 -13.29 -16.79
C GLY A 455 -20.81 -11.79 -16.55
N LYS A 456 -19.63 -11.40 -16.02
CA LYS A 456 -19.31 -10.00 -15.76
C LYS A 456 -18.09 -9.50 -16.55
N GLY A 457 -17.08 -10.38 -16.80
CA GLY A 457 -15.90 -10.00 -17.56
C GLY A 457 -14.58 -10.36 -16.89
N THR A 458 -13.54 -9.57 -17.17
CA THR A 458 -12.19 -9.84 -16.69
C THR A 458 -11.52 -8.62 -16.07
N ILE A 459 -10.63 -8.87 -15.12
CA ILE A 459 -9.67 -7.87 -14.61
C ILE A 459 -8.28 -8.41 -14.90
N THR A 460 -7.46 -7.65 -15.61
CA THR A 460 -6.07 -8.00 -15.91
C THR A 460 -5.14 -6.98 -15.23
N TYR A 461 -4.12 -7.47 -14.56
CA TYR A 461 -3.07 -6.66 -13.96
C TYR A 461 -1.74 -6.88 -14.65
N LEU A 462 -0.96 -5.84 -14.74
CA LEU A 462 0.42 -5.90 -15.18
C LEU A 462 1.33 -5.35 -14.08
N TYR A 463 2.38 -6.11 -13.76
CA TYR A 463 3.40 -5.73 -12.78
C TYR A 463 4.78 -5.71 -13.42
N ASP A 464 5.69 -4.98 -12.82
CA ASP A 464 7.12 -5.15 -13.06
C ASP A 464 7.72 -6.23 -12.14
N ALA A 465 8.94 -6.62 -12.39
CA ALA A 465 9.63 -7.65 -11.63
C ALA A 465 10.02 -7.22 -10.19
N SER A 466 9.79 -5.98 -9.80
CA SER A 466 9.88 -5.51 -8.40
C SER A 466 8.55 -5.63 -7.66
N GLY A 467 7.47 -6.01 -8.34
CA GLY A 467 6.12 -6.10 -7.81
C GLY A 467 5.32 -4.80 -7.90
N THR A 468 5.83 -3.79 -8.60
CA THR A 468 5.10 -2.53 -8.82
C THR A 468 3.97 -2.76 -9.81
N LYS A 469 2.73 -2.41 -9.42
CA LYS A 469 1.58 -2.44 -10.33
C LYS A 469 1.69 -1.32 -11.36
N LEU A 470 1.68 -1.68 -12.64
CA LEU A 470 1.81 -0.76 -13.76
C LEU A 470 0.45 -0.41 -14.36
N THR A 471 -0.38 -1.45 -14.63
CA THR A 471 -1.71 -1.24 -15.18
C THR A 471 -2.74 -2.19 -14.57
N LYS A 472 -4.00 -1.76 -14.62
CA LYS A 472 -5.19 -2.57 -14.36
C LYS A 472 -6.14 -2.35 -15.52
N THR A 473 -6.50 -3.41 -16.22
CA THR A 473 -7.50 -3.38 -17.30
C THR A 473 -8.74 -4.13 -16.86
N VAL A 474 -9.88 -3.47 -16.90
CA VAL A 474 -11.21 -4.07 -16.64
C VAL A 474 -11.97 -4.14 -17.93
N VAL A 475 -12.42 -5.33 -18.31
CA VAL A 475 -13.34 -5.55 -19.42
C VAL A 475 -14.70 -5.93 -18.84
N ASP A 476 -15.63 -4.97 -18.86
CA ASP A 476 -17.00 -5.18 -18.43
C ASP A 476 -17.84 -5.72 -19.58
N GLN A 477 -18.34 -6.94 -19.42
CA GLN A 477 -19.18 -7.65 -20.38
C GLN A 477 -20.67 -7.57 -20.05
N THR A 478 -21.05 -6.87 -18.99
CA THR A 478 -22.46 -6.67 -18.61
C THR A 478 -23.16 -5.63 -19.48
N VAL A 479 -22.39 -4.89 -20.28
CA VAL A 479 -22.86 -3.85 -21.21
C VAL A 479 -22.50 -4.19 -22.66
N THR A 480 -23.28 -3.69 -23.62
CA THR A 480 -23.03 -3.92 -25.05
C THR A 480 -22.86 -2.58 -25.77
N PRO A 481 -21.73 -2.33 -26.49
CA PRO A 481 -20.54 -3.18 -26.55
C PRO A 481 -19.80 -3.28 -25.22
N ASN A 482 -18.96 -4.30 -25.05
CA ASN A 482 -18.13 -4.45 -23.85
C ASN A 482 -17.36 -3.15 -23.57
N LYS A 483 -17.35 -2.72 -22.30
CA LYS A 483 -16.63 -1.53 -21.86
C LYS A 483 -15.27 -1.91 -21.32
N THR A 484 -14.21 -1.38 -21.94
CA THR A 484 -12.85 -1.53 -21.43
C THR A 484 -12.44 -0.26 -20.69
N THR A 485 -11.91 -0.43 -19.46
CA THR A 485 -11.34 0.65 -18.66
C THR A 485 -9.91 0.29 -18.31
N VAL A 486 -8.96 1.13 -18.70
CA VAL A 486 -7.54 0.96 -18.39
C VAL A 486 -7.15 1.98 -17.32
N THR A 487 -6.61 1.50 -16.22
CA THR A 487 -6.00 2.33 -15.17
C THR A 487 -4.49 2.14 -15.23
N THR A 488 -3.75 3.23 -15.40
CA THR A 488 -2.28 3.25 -15.42
C THR A 488 -1.76 3.94 -14.16
N TYR A 489 -0.74 3.35 -13.53
CA TYR A 489 -0.12 3.85 -12.32
C TYR A 489 1.31 4.30 -12.61
N ILE A 490 1.63 5.56 -12.35
CA ILE A 490 2.94 6.16 -12.61
C ILE A 490 3.34 6.99 -11.39
N ASN A 491 4.32 6.54 -10.61
CA ASN A 491 4.90 7.29 -9.48
C ASN A 491 3.88 7.93 -8.51
N GLY A 492 2.77 7.24 -8.23
CA GLY A 492 1.69 7.75 -7.38
C GLY A 492 0.60 8.52 -8.12
N PHE A 493 0.77 8.80 -9.40
CA PHE A 493 -0.30 9.31 -10.26
C PHE A 493 -1.14 8.16 -10.81
N VAL A 494 -2.44 8.39 -10.91
CA VAL A 494 -3.41 7.41 -11.43
C VAL A 494 -4.10 8.00 -12.65
N TYR A 495 -4.01 7.30 -13.76
CA TYR A 495 -4.66 7.67 -15.01
C TYR A 495 -5.73 6.64 -15.35
N GLN A 496 -6.95 7.09 -15.63
CA GLN A 496 -8.02 6.25 -16.14
C GLN A 496 -8.29 6.62 -17.60
N ASN A 497 -8.11 5.65 -18.51
CA ASN A 497 -8.22 5.87 -19.95
C ASN A 497 -7.43 7.14 -20.38
N ASP A 498 -6.18 7.21 -19.97
CA ASP A 498 -5.24 8.33 -20.22
C ASP A 498 -5.58 9.69 -19.57
N THR A 499 -6.60 9.76 -18.72
CA THR A 499 -6.96 10.99 -18.01
C THR A 499 -6.53 10.88 -16.54
N LEU A 500 -5.80 11.88 -16.03
CA LEU A 500 -5.39 11.98 -14.64
C LEU A 500 -6.62 12.08 -13.73
N GLN A 501 -6.64 11.30 -12.64
CA GLN A 501 -7.72 11.23 -11.66
C GLN A 501 -7.47 12.10 -10.44
#